data_3bbf8b258cfbbc9fc241f4ae58cda894
#
_entry.id   3bbf8b258cfbbc9fc241f4ae58cda894
#
_cell.length_a   1.000
_cell.length_b   1.000
_cell.length_c   1.000
_cell.angle_alpha   90.00
_cell.angle_beta   90.00
_cell.angle_gamma   90.00
#
_symmetry.space_group_name_H-M   'P 1'
#
loop_
_entity.id
_entity.type
_entity.pdbx_description
1 polymer ?
#
loop_
_entity_poly.entity_id
_entity_poly.type
_entity_poly.pdbx_seq_one_letter_code
_entity_poly.pdbx_strand_id
1 'polypeptide(L)'
;ESLTANKLRSGLTILGIVIGVAAVIAMLAVGTGAQDTILGSISGVGSNLLFVFSGNFTEDVRNVQPLTMNDAEAIADPFQAPSVQAVAPVLRSELEVTYGGEQTFTGVQGVTPEYAEVRNYAVTEGEFINSDHMLGRSSVALLGPEVADKLFGRREGITGETIRIEGQPFRVIGILESKGGSSFGSQDDVVLIPFSTAESRLIRRSRDRIDQLLVQAVSAEAVPQASEEIAQILRTRHRTALGADDFTVFSQSDFVQTAQTITGVLTVFLGGIAAISLLVGGIGIMNIMLVSVTERTREIGLRKAIGARKRDILIQFLTESSLLSLFGGLLGIAFGWLIAFVVGQVASASGTPFNPKVGLDAILLATIFSTAVGLFFGLYPANRAANLQPVEALRYE
;
A
#
# COMPACT_ATOMS: atom_id res chain seq x y z
N GLU A 1 12.74 -3.17 43.88
CA GLU A 1 13.32 -2.10 44.69
C GLU A 1 14.31 -1.22 43.90
N SER A 2 15.14 -1.77 42.99
CA SER A 2 16.08 -0.99 42.18
C SER A 2 15.43 -0.03 41.16
N LEU A 3 14.20 -0.30 40.71
CA LEU A 3 13.45 0.56 39.79
C LEU A 3 12.87 1.82 40.47
N THR A 4 12.76 1.83 41.79
CA THR A 4 12.16 2.94 42.56
C THR A 4 13.12 4.04 42.93
N ALA A 5 14.44 3.77 42.98
CA ALA A 5 15.47 4.73 43.39
C ALA A 5 15.73 5.83 42.32
N ASN A 6 15.53 5.57 41.03
CA ASN A 6 15.70 6.56 39.95
C ASN A 6 14.61 6.40 38.87
N LYS A 7 13.37 6.70 39.22
CA LYS A 7 12.16 6.52 38.40
C LYS A 7 12.26 7.19 37.02
N LEU A 8 12.86 8.36 36.91
CA LEU A 8 13.04 9.09 35.66
C LEU A 8 13.99 8.36 34.69
N ARG A 9 15.09 7.78 35.16
CA ARG A 9 16.06 7.09 34.30
C ARG A 9 15.51 5.76 33.81
N SER A 10 14.87 4.99 34.69
CA SER A 10 14.20 3.73 34.35
C SER A 10 13.05 3.97 33.35
N GLY A 11 12.25 5.02 33.56
CA GLY A 11 11.19 5.41 32.66
C GLY A 11 11.69 5.79 31.26
N LEU A 12 12.74 6.60 31.15
CA LEU A 12 13.34 7.00 29.88
C LEU A 12 13.93 5.81 29.10
N THR A 13 14.52 4.86 29.82
CA THR A 13 15.10 3.66 29.18
C THR A 13 14.03 2.72 28.64
N ILE A 14 13.00 2.43 29.46
CA ILE A 14 11.86 1.63 29.02
C ILE A 14 11.16 2.32 27.84
N LEU A 15 11.01 3.64 27.90
CA LEU A 15 10.42 4.43 26.82
C LEU A 15 11.17 4.26 25.49
N GLY A 16 12.52 4.25 25.51
CA GLY A 16 13.32 4.02 24.30
C GLY A 16 13.05 2.66 23.66
N ILE A 17 12.91 1.60 24.46
CA ILE A 17 12.57 0.26 23.97
C ILE A 17 11.12 0.23 23.45
N VAL A 18 10.19 0.81 24.20
CA VAL A 18 8.77 0.91 23.83
C VAL A 18 8.61 1.61 22.48
N ILE A 19 9.26 2.75 22.29
CA ILE A 19 9.22 3.50 21.02
C ILE A 19 9.81 2.67 19.88
N GLY A 20 10.97 2.04 20.08
CA GLY A 20 11.62 1.22 19.06
C GLY A 20 10.76 0.05 18.64
N VAL A 21 10.21 -0.70 19.58
CA VAL A 21 9.34 -1.86 19.32
C VAL A 21 8.00 -1.41 18.73
N ALA A 22 7.38 -0.35 19.25
CA ALA A 22 6.14 0.20 18.74
C ALA A 22 6.28 0.65 17.28
N ALA A 23 7.39 1.28 16.92
CA ALA A 23 7.67 1.67 15.53
C ALA A 23 7.76 0.47 14.60
N VAL A 24 8.44 -0.62 15.01
CA VAL A 24 8.51 -1.86 14.21
C VAL A 24 7.13 -2.47 14.01
N ILE A 25 6.35 -2.61 15.07
CA ILE A 25 5.00 -3.21 15.01
C ILE A 25 4.06 -2.37 14.15
N ALA A 26 4.02 -1.05 14.36
CA ALA A 26 3.17 -0.16 13.58
C ALA A 26 3.55 -0.18 12.08
N MET A 27 4.84 -0.19 11.77
CA MET A 27 5.35 -0.26 10.41
C MET A 27 4.95 -1.56 9.70
N LEU A 28 5.15 -2.71 10.34
CA LEU A 28 4.78 -4.01 9.77
C LEU A 28 3.26 -4.10 9.55
N ALA A 29 2.47 -3.60 10.51
CA ALA A 29 1.01 -3.57 10.39
C ALA A 29 0.54 -2.65 9.25
N VAL A 30 1.14 -1.48 9.09
CA VAL A 30 0.84 -0.55 7.99
C VAL A 30 1.27 -1.15 6.65
N GLY A 31 2.45 -1.78 6.60
CA GLY A 31 2.96 -2.44 5.39
C GLY A 31 2.04 -3.57 4.90
N THR A 32 1.63 -4.46 5.80
CA THR A 32 0.69 -5.55 5.47
C THR A 32 -0.70 -5.02 5.10
N GLY A 33 -1.20 -4.00 5.81
CA GLY A 33 -2.47 -3.34 5.48
C GLY A 33 -2.46 -2.69 4.09
N ALA A 34 -1.34 -2.06 3.72
CA ALA A 34 -1.18 -1.48 2.38
C ALA A 34 -1.14 -2.57 1.29
N GLN A 35 -0.41 -3.67 1.51
CA GLN A 35 -0.41 -4.80 0.58
C GLN A 35 -1.80 -5.42 0.43
N ASP A 36 -2.51 -5.70 1.53
CA ASP A 36 -3.88 -6.25 1.50
C ASP A 36 -4.84 -5.31 0.73
N THR A 37 -4.71 -4.01 0.91
CA THR A 37 -5.56 -3.03 0.23
C THR A 37 -5.25 -2.98 -1.27
N ILE A 38 -3.98 -3.03 -1.67
CA ILE A 38 -3.57 -3.08 -3.08
C ILE A 38 -4.04 -4.37 -3.73
N LEU A 39 -3.82 -5.52 -3.09
CA LEU A 39 -4.27 -6.82 -3.59
C LEU A 39 -5.79 -6.91 -3.69
N GLY A 40 -6.51 -6.36 -2.70
CA GLY A 40 -7.98 -6.29 -2.72
C GLY A 40 -8.51 -5.44 -3.88
N SER A 41 -7.86 -4.31 -4.16
CA SER A 41 -8.23 -3.42 -5.28
C SER A 41 -8.00 -4.08 -6.66
N ILE A 42 -7.05 -4.99 -6.73
CA ILE A 42 -6.63 -5.64 -7.97
C ILE A 42 -7.43 -6.93 -8.23
N SER A 43 -7.83 -7.66 -7.18
CA SER A 43 -8.56 -8.93 -7.33
C SER A 43 -9.92 -8.80 -8.02
N GLY A 44 -10.53 -7.59 -8.02
CA GLY A 44 -11.76 -7.28 -8.77
C GLY A 44 -11.54 -6.97 -10.26
N VAL A 45 -10.29 -6.82 -10.72
CA VAL A 45 -9.96 -6.33 -12.07
C VAL A 45 -9.61 -7.45 -13.06
N GLY A 46 -9.27 -8.64 -12.56
CA GLY A 46 -8.80 -9.78 -13.37
C GLY A 46 -7.27 -9.83 -13.45
N SER A 47 -6.70 -11.02 -13.29
CA SER A 47 -5.25 -11.25 -13.26
C SER A 47 -4.56 -11.17 -14.63
N ASN A 48 -5.34 -11.02 -15.70
CA ASN A 48 -4.88 -11.02 -17.10
C ASN A 48 -5.00 -9.64 -17.78
N LEU A 49 -5.09 -8.56 -16.99
CA LEU A 49 -5.24 -7.20 -17.52
C LEU A 49 -3.87 -6.49 -17.61
N LEU A 50 -3.67 -5.84 -18.75
CA LEU A 50 -2.55 -4.96 -19.06
C LEU A 50 -3.06 -3.54 -19.30
N PHE A 51 -2.28 -2.58 -18.82
CA PHE A 51 -2.52 -1.15 -19.00
C PHE A 51 -1.41 -0.57 -19.87
N VAL A 52 -1.78 0.11 -20.95
CA VAL A 52 -0.81 0.76 -21.82
C VAL A 52 -1.02 2.27 -21.77
N PHE A 53 0.05 2.99 -21.50
CA PHE A 53 0.07 4.45 -21.39
C PHE A 53 1.07 5.05 -22.37
N SER A 54 0.81 6.28 -22.82
CA SER A 54 1.83 7.07 -23.51
C SER A 54 2.87 7.59 -22.52
N GLY A 55 4.14 7.57 -22.90
CA GLY A 55 5.26 7.97 -22.08
C GLY A 55 5.93 6.80 -21.35
N ASN A 56 7.19 7.01 -21.00
CA ASN A 56 7.97 6.06 -20.22
C ASN A 56 8.09 6.56 -18.78
N PHE A 57 7.65 5.76 -17.81
CA PHE A 57 7.68 6.15 -16.38
C PHE A 57 9.07 5.98 -15.76
N THR A 58 9.98 5.28 -16.42
CA THR A 58 11.34 5.00 -15.92
C THR A 58 12.42 5.85 -16.57
N GLU A 59 12.18 6.32 -17.80
CA GLU A 59 13.14 7.09 -18.58
C GLU A 59 12.50 8.38 -19.12
N ASP A 60 13.27 9.47 -19.12
CA ASP A 60 12.84 10.75 -19.71
C ASP A 60 12.98 10.70 -21.23
N VAL A 61 11.95 10.21 -21.90
CA VAL A 61 11.91 10.10 -23.36
C VAL A 61 11.40 11.39 -23.98
N ARG A 62 12.19 11.95 -24.90
CA ARG A 62 11.79 13.13 -25.68
C ARG A 62 10.90 12.72 -26.85
N ASN A 63 9.89 13.55 -27.16
CA ASN A 63 8.94 13.35 -28.27
C ASN A 63 8.05 12.10 -28.13
N VAL A 64 7.41 11.94 -26.97
CA VAL A 64 6.41 10.89 -26.74
C VAL A 64 5.27 11.03 -27.77
N GLN A 65 5.02 9.96 -28.53
CA GLN A 65 3.85 9.90 -29.39
C GLN A 65 2.62 9.50 -28.58
N PRO A 66 1.48 10.14 -28.81
CA PRO A 66 0.24 9.72 -28.15
C PRO A 66 -0.21 8.37 -28.69
N LEU A 67 -0.80 7.55 -27.84
CA LEU A 67 -1.53 6.35 -28.27
C LEU A 67 -2.72 6.77 -29.15
N THR A 68 -3.00 5.99 -30.18
CA THR A 68 -4.06 6.26 -31.16
C THR A 68 -5.03 5.08 -31.30
N MET A 69 -6.22 5.33 -31.87
CA MET A 69 -7.16 4.27 -32.17
C MET A 69 -6.58 3.21 -33.11
N ASN A 70 -5.74 3.63 -34.07
CA ASN A 70 -5.04 2.70 -34.95
C ASN A 70 -4.05 1.77 -34.19
N ASP A 71 -3.49 2.22 -33.06
CA ASP A 71 -2.65 1.37 -32.21
C ASP A 71 -3.51 0.35 -31.48
N ALA A 72 -4.68 0.76 -31.01
CA ALA A 72 -5.66 -0.16 -30.41
C ALA A 72 -6.10 -1.25 -31.38
N GLU A 73 -6.41 -0.87 -32.63
CA GLU A 73 -6.80 -1.81 -33.69
C GLU A 73 -5.66 -2.79 -34.05
N ALA A 74 -4.41 -2.30 -34.12
CA ALA A 74 -3.25 -3.14 -34.40
C ALA A 74 -2.97 -4.16 -33.27
N ILE A 75 -3.19 -3.77 -32.01
CA ILE A 75 -3.05 -4.66 -30.84
C ILE A 75 -4.23 -5.65 -30.77
N ALA A 76 -5.40 -5.26 -31.24
CA ALA A 76 -6.58 -6.13 -31.30
C ALA A 76 -6.51 -7.17 -32.44
N ASP A 77 -5.55 -7.06 -33.36
CA ASP A 77 -5.40 -8.01 -34.46
C ASP A 77 -4.79 -9.35 -33.95
N PRO A 78 -5.54 -10.46 -34.01
CA PRO A 78 -5.08 -11.76 -33.51
C PRO A 78 -3.85 -12.31 -34.23
N PHE A 79 -3.56 -11.82 -35.46
CA PHE A 79 -2.36 -12.22 -36.20
C PHE A 79 -1.12 -11.51 -35.70
N GLN A 80 -1.24 -10.30 -35.16
CA GLN A 80 -0.12 -9.53 -34.62
C GLN A 80 0.06 -9.77 -33.12
N ALA A 81 -1.02 -9.97 -32.38
CA ALA A 81 -1.01 -10.22 -30.95
C ALA A 81 -1.90 -11.42 -30.58
N PRO A 82 -1.46 -12.66 -30.83
CA PRO A 82 -2.25 -13.86 -30.54
C PRO A 82 -2.50 -14.08 -29.03
N SER A 83 -1.69 -13.47 -28.17
CA SER A 83 -1.88 -13.54 -26.70
C SER A 83 -2.88 -12.53 -26.16
N VAL A 84 -3.42 -11.65 -27.00
CA VAL A 84 -4.42 -10.64 -26.65
C VAL A 84 -5.84 -11.15 -26.95
N GLN A 85 -6.75 -11.05 -25.98
CA GLN A 85 -8.15 -11.44 -26.15
C GLN A 85 -9.02 -10.25 -26.55
N ALA A 86 -8.89 -9.12 -25.86
CA ALA A 86 -9.67 -7.92 -26.08
C ALA A 86 -8.89 -6.65 -25.77
N VAL A 87 -9.25 -5.56 -26.46
CA VAL A 87 -8.64 -4.24 -26.29
C VAL A 87 -9.74 -3.20 -26.11
N ALA A 88 -9.61 -2.38 -25.08
CA ALA A 88 -10.55 -1.30 -24.80
C ALA A 88 -9.78 0.03 -24.69
N PRO A 89 -9.87 0.89 -25.71
CA PRO A 89 -9.35 2.26 -25.64
C PRO A 89 -10.19 3.11 -24.70
N VAL A 90 -9.53 3.98 -23.93
CA VAL A 90 -10.15 4.85 -22.94
C VAL A 90 -9.68 6.29 -23.12
N LEU A 91 -10.64 7.20 -23.15
CA LEU A 91 -10.43 8.63 -22.93
C LEU A 91 -10.87 8.98 -21.51
N ARG A 92 -10.09 9.72 -20.77
CA ARG A 92 -10.41 10.08 -19.39
C ARG A 92 -10.32 11.57 -19.17
N SER A 93 -11.31 12.13 -18.45
CA SER A 93 -11.28 13.50 -17.97
C SER A 93 -12.07 13.62 -16.66
N GLU A 94 -11.63 14.47 -15.76
CA GLU A 94 -12.41 14.88 -14.59
C GLU A 94 -13.33 16.01 -15.03
N LEU A 95 -14.65 15.78 -14.96
CA LEU A 95 -15.65 16.71 -15.44
C LEU A 95 -16.75 16.94 -14.42
N GLU A 96 -17.40 18.09 -14.50
CA GLU A 96 -18.56 18.41 -13.70
C GLU A 96 -19.80 17.65 -14.22
N VAL A 97 -20.50 16.97 -13.33
CA VAL A 97 -21.76 16.28 -13.61
C VAL A 97 -22.84 16.84 -12.71
N THR A 98 -23.99 17.22 -13.30
CA THR A 98 -25.09 17.86 -12.58
C THR A 98 -26.43 17.20 -12.84
N TYR A 99 -27.30 17.19 -11.81
CA TYR A 99 -28.70 16.76 -11.88
C TYR A 99 -29.54 17.47 -10.81
N GLY A 100 -30.65 18.10 -11.23
CA GLY A 100 -31.63 18.65 -10.30
C GLY A 100 -31.14 19.70 -9.30
N GLY A 101 -29.96 20.29 -9.51
CA GLY A 101 -29.33 21.23 -8.57
C GLY A 101 -28.17 20.63 -7.77
N GLU A 102 -28.04 19.29 -7.75
CA GLU A 102 -26.87 18.59 -7.22
C GLU A 102 -25.75 18.58 -8.26
N GLN A 103 -24.50 18.66 -7.80
CA GLN A 103 -23.30 18.64 -8.66
C GLN A 103 -22.20 17.81 -8.02
N THR A 104 -21.43 17.15 -8.87
CA THR A 104 -20.22 16.42 -8.46
C THR A 104 -19.16 16.49 -9.53
N PHE A 105 -17.88 16.50 -9.12
CA PHE A 105 -16.74 16.31 -10.01
C PHE A 105 -16.35 14.85 -9.97
N THR A 106 -16.32 14.20 -11.11
CA THR A 106 -16.08 12.76 -11.21
C THR A 106 -15.32 12.41 -12.48
N GLY A 107 -14.68 11.24 -12.50
CA GLY A 107 -14.02 10.69 -13.67
C GLY A 107 -14.99 10.30 -14.77
N VAL A 108 -15.09 11.09 -15.81
CA VAL A 108 -15.86 10.73 -17.02
C VAL A 108 -14.94 10.00 -18.00
N GLN A 109 -15.34 8.79 -18.39
CA GLN A 109 -14.55 7.94 -19.29
C GLN A 109 -15.35 7.66 -20.56
N GLY A 110 -14.71 7.98 -21.70
CA GLY A 110 -15.16 7.54 -23.02
C GLY A 110 -14.64 6.13 -23.28
N VAL A 111 -15.55 5.18 -23.46
CA VAL A 111 -15.23 3.75 -23.58
C VAL A 111 -15.92 3.10 -24.77
N THR A 112 -15.37 1.99 -25.21
CA THR A 112 -15.97 1.11 -26.25
C THR A 112 -16.75 -0.03 -25.60
N PRO A 113 -17.58 -0.78 -26.35
CA PRO A 113 -18.33 -1.92 -25.80
C PRO A 113 -17.46 -2.98 -25.14
N GLU A 114 -16.26 -3.22 -25.64
CA GLU A 114 -15.29 -4.20 -25.15
C GLU A 114 -14.82 -3.88 -23.71
N TYR A 115 -14.98 -2.63 -23.27
CA TYR A 115 -14.62 -2.20 -21.92
C TYR A 115 -15.36 -3.00 -20.83
N ALA A 116 -16.61 -3.41 -21.08
CA ALA A 116 -17.38 -4.22 -20.13
C ALA A 116 -16.67 -5.56 -19.85
N GLU A 117 -16.23 -6.24 -20.90
CA GLU A 117 -15.52 -7.52 -20.81
C GLU A 117 -14.14 -7.34 -20.18
N VAL A 118 -13.33 -6.43 -20.75
CA VAL A 118 -11.94 -6.18 -20.30
C VAL A 118 -11.87 -5.78 -18.84
N ARG A 119 -12.84 -5.01 -18.35
CA ARG A 119 -12.91 -4.56 -16.95
C ARG A 119 -13.81 -5.39 -16.07
N ASN A 120 -14.47 -6.42 -16.64
CA ASN A 120 -15.47 -7.23 -15.95
C ASN A 120 -16.54 -6.38 -15.27
N TYR A 121 -17.08 -5.36 -15.97
CA TYR A 121 -18.17 -4.55 -15.45
C TYR A 121 -19.52 -5.19 -15.77
N ALA A 122 -20.31 -5.39 -14.72
CA ALA A 122 -21.72 -5.74 -14.83
C ALA A 122 -22.60 -4.49 -14.62
N VAL A 123 -23.81 -4.55 -15.13
CA VAL A 123 -24.83 -3.50 -14.99
C VAL A 123 -25.93 -4.03 -14.08
N THR A 124 -26.27 -3.29 -13.03
CA THR A 124 -27.37 -3.66 -12.11
C THR A 124 -28.73 -3.24 -12.65
N GLU A 125 -28.78 -2.12 -13.39
CA GLU A 125 -30.01 -1.59 -13.99
C GLU A 125 -29.68 -1.06 -15.39
N GLY A 126 -30.52 -1.38 -16.38
CA GLY A 126 -30.37 -0.89 -17.76
C GLY A 126 -29.43 -1.74 -18.61
N GLU A 127 -28.72 -1.12 -19.54
CA GLU A 127 -27.84 -1.77 -20.51
C GLU A 127 -26.46 -1.10 -20.55
N PHE A 128 -25.44 -1.85 -21.02
CA PHE A 128 -24.11 -1.29 -21.25
C PHE A 128 -24.03 -0.57 -22.61
N ILE A 129 -22.98 0.22 -22.83
CA ILE A 129 -22.69 0.88 -24.10
C ILE A 129 -22.52 -0.20 -25.18
N ASN A 130 -23.21 -0.04 -26.32
CA ASN A 130 -23.17 -0.94 -27.45
C ASN A 130 -22.68 -0.24 -28.73
N SER A 131 -22.52 -1.00 -29.80
CA SER A 131 -22.05 -0.50 -31.10
C SER A 131 -22.94 0.58 -31.69
N ASP A 132 -24.26 0.52 -31.48
CA ASP A 132 -25.20 1.52 -31.99
C ASP A 132 -25.01 2.86 -31.29
N HIS A 133 -24.72 2.85 -29.98
CA HIS A 133 -24.39 4.04 -29.24
C HIS A 133 -23.08 4.68 -29.72
N MET A 134 -22.10 3.86 -30.14
CA MET A 134 -20.84 4.32 -30.70
C MET A 134 -21.04 4.95 -32.10
N LEU A 135 -21.72 4.26 -33.00
CA LEU A 135 -21.99 4.70 -34.38
C LEU A 135 -22.84 5.97 -34.39
N GLY A 136 -23.87 6.00 -33.55
CA GLY A 136 -24.79 7.14 -33.42
C GLY A 136 -24.23 8.32 -32.66
N ARG A 137 -23.02 8.23 -32.06
CA ARG A 137 -22.47 9.23 -31.14
C ARG A 137 -23.51 9.66 -30.11
N SER A 138 -24.18 8.68 -29.55
CA SER A 138 -25.34 8.88 -28.69
C SER A 138 -24.91 9.59 -27.36
N SER A 139 -25.70 10.59 -26.94
CA SER A 139 -25.52 11.23 -25.64
C SER A 139 -26.15 10.36 -24.53
N VAL A 140 -25.51 9.25 -24.23
CA VAL A 140 -25.91 8.30 -23.19
C VAL A 140 -24.79 8.13 -22.18
N ALA A 141 -25.18 7.80 -20.95
CA ALA A 141 -24.23 7.62 -19.84
C ALA A 141 -24.62 6.43 -18.95
N LEU A 142 -23.61 5.69 -18.48
CA LEU A 142 -23.74 4.76 -17.35
C LEU A 142 -23.12 5.42 -16.11
N LEU A 143 -23.80 5.26 -14.97
CA LEU A 143 -23.32 5.81 -13.72
C LEU A 143 -22.74 4.74 -12.83
N GLY A 144 -21.60 5.04 -12.20
CA GLY A 144 -21.13 4.27 -11.05
C GLY A 144 -22.04 4.52 -9.85
N PRO A 145 -22.13 3.56 -8.91
CA PRO A 145 -23.04 3.65 -7.75
C PRO A 145 -22.83 4.87 -6.89
N GLU A 146 -21.57 5.31 -6.74
CA GLU A 146 -21.22 6.49 -5.92
C GLU A 146 -21.70 7.80 -6.57
N VAL A 147 -21.60 7.90 -7.90
CA VAL A 147 -22.13 9.05 -8.64
C VAL A 147 -23.65 9.08 -8.55
N ALA A 148 -24.31 7.91 -8.65
CA ALA A 148 -25.76 7.80 -8.49
C ALA A 148 -26.21 8.26 -7.11
N ASP A 149 -25.52 7.85 -6.03
CA ASP A 149 -25.79 8.32 -4.67
C ASP A 149 -25.61 9.85 -4.52
N LYS A 150 -24.53 10.40 -5.06
CA LYS A 150 -24.22 11.85 -4.97
C LYS A 150 -25.26 12.71 -5.69
N LEU A 151 -25.73 12.27 -6.87
CA LEU A 151 -26.63 13.07 -7.72
C LEU A 151 -28.11 12.83 -7.42
N PHE A 152 -28.48 11.58 -7.11
CA PHE A 152 -29.90 11.19 -6.98
C PHE A 152 -30.28 10.78 -5.56
N GLY A 153 -29.33 10.55 -4.66
CA GLY A 153 -29.57 10.00 -3.32
C GLY A 153 -30.11 8.56 -3.33
N ARG A 154 -30.04 7.87 -4.47
CA ARG A 154 -30.53 6.49 -4.70
C ARG A 154 -29.75 5.81 -5.81
N ARG A 155 -29.79 4.47 -5.83
CA ARG A 155 -29.09 3.63 -6.83
C ARG A 155 -30.03 2.89 -7.79
N GLU A 156 -31.33 3.07 -7.69
CA GLU A 156 -32.34 2.35 -8.48
C GLU A 156 -33.35 3.32 -9.06
N GLY A 157 -33.94 2.95 -10.21
CA GLY A 157 -34.95 3.74 -10.89
C GLY A 157 -34.43 5.05 -11.48
N ILE A 158 -33.17 5.06 -11.94
CA ILE A 158 -32.50 6.25 -12.51
C ILE A 158 -32.40 6.14 -14.03
N THR A 159 -32.55 4.93 -14.57
CA THR A 159 -32.49 4.71 -16.02
C THR A 159 -33.57 5.51 -16.75
N GLY A 160 -33.16 6.28 -17.74
CA GLY A 160 -34.02 7.20 -18.50
C GLY A 160 -33.93 8.66 -18.05
N GLU A 161 -33.40 8.95 -16.86
CA GLU A 161 -33.17 10.32 -16.39
C GLU A 161 -32.10 11.03 -17.25
N THR A 162 -32.08 12.36 -17.21
CA THR A 162 -31.12 13.14 -17.97
C THR A 162 -30.23 13.94 -17.03
N ILE A 163 -28.94 13.61 -17.03
CA ILE A 163 -27.88 14.34 -16.36
C ILE A 163 -27.23 15.36 -17.33
N ARG A 164 -26.46 16.30 -16.79
CA ARG A 164 -25.62 17.18 -17.60
C ARG A 164 -24.16 16.96 -17.27
N ILE A 165 -23.36 16.74 -18.30
CA ILE A 165 -21.90 16.67 -18.20
C ILE A 165 -21.35 17.91 -18.90
N GLU A 166 -20.63 18.78 -18.16
CA GLU A 166 -20.20 20.08 -18.68
C GLU A 166 -21.35 20.85 -19.35
N GLY A 167 -22.54 20.83 -18.72
CA GLY A 167 -23.73 21.48 -19.25
C GLY A 167 -24.44 20.76 -20.40
N GLN A 168 -23.85 19.73 -21.02
CA GLN A 168 -24.46 18.97 -22.12
C GLN A 168 -25.35 17.84 -21.60
N PRO A 169 -26.54 17.62 -22.17
CA PRO A 169 -27.45 16.60 -21.69
C PRO A 169 -27.01 15.19 -22.13
N PHE A 170 -27.06 14.24 -21.17
CA PHE A 170 -26.81 12.83 -21.36
C PHE A 170 -27.94 12.02 -20.70
N ARG A 171 -28.53 11.08 -21.44
CA ARG A 171 -29.54 10.17 -20.89
C ARG A 171 -28.84 9.02 -20.17
N VAL A 172 -29.21 8.76 -18.93
CA VAL A 172 -28.74 7.60 -18.17
C VAL A 172 -29.36 6.34 -18.75
N ILE A 173 -28.52 5.40 -19.20
CA ILE A 173 -28.94 4.11 -19.78
C ILE A 173 -28.75 2.93 -18.82
N GLY A 174 -28.03 3.13 -17.72
CA GLY A 174 -27.85 2.10 -16.71
C GLY A 174 -26.97 2.52 -15.56
N ILE A 175 -26.89 1.64 -14.56
CA ILE A 175 -26.07 1.77 -13.36
C ILE A 175 -25.14 0.57 -13.29
N LEU A 176 -23.87 0.83 -13.02
CA LEU A 176 -22.84 -0.20 -12.86
C LEU A 176 -23.00 -0.92 -11.52
N GLU A 177 -22.62 -2.19 -11.50
CA GLU A 177 -22.45 -2.93 -10.25
C GLU A 177 -21.29 -2.35 -9.45
N SER A 178 -21.47 -2.28 -8.10
CA SER A 178 -20.44 -1.76 -7.20
C SER A 178 -19.22 -2.68 -7.18
N LYS A 179 -18.04 -2.10 -7.42
CA LYS A 179 -16.73 -2.74 -7.28
C LYS A 179 -15.97 -2.28 -6.05
N GLY A 180 -16.53 -1.29 -5.36
CA GLY A 180 -15.95 -0.69 -4.17
C GLY A 180 -14.83 0.32 -4.45
N GLY A 181 -14.37 0.92 -3.37
CA GLY A 181 -13.24 1.85 -3.39
C GLY A 181 -11.91 1.13 -3.23
N SER A 182 -10.87 1.71 -3.80
CA SER A 182 -9.48 1.32 -3.60
C SER A 182 -8.67 2.47 -3.01
N SER A 183 -7.47 2.19 -2.51
CA SER A 183 -6.53 3.24 -2.06
C SER A 183 -6.11 4.20 -3.19
N PHE A 184 -6.39 3.85 -4.44
CA PHE A 184 -6.13 4.67 -5.63
C PHE A 184 -7.37 5.39 -6.17
N GLY A 185 -8.45 5.42 -5.40
CA GLY A 185 -9.71 6.03 -5.77
C GLY A 185 -10.87 5.03 -5.79
N SER A 186 -12.09 5.56 -5.83
CA SER A 186 -13.29 4.73 -5.93
C SER A 186 -13.48 4.27 -7.38
N GLN A 187 -13.66 2.96 -7.60
CA GLN A 187 -14.07 2.43 -8.90
C GLN A 187 -15.55 2.72 -9.19
N ASP A 188 -16.28 3.10 -8.15
CA ASP A 188 -17.71 3.41 -8.20
C ASP A 188 -17.98 4.90 -8.46
N ASP A 189 -16.94 5.77 -8.37
CA ASP A 189 -17.01 7.20 -8.69
C ASP A 189 -16.60 7.44 -10.16
N VAL A 190 -17.45 6.99 -11.09
CA VAL A 190 -17.18 7.05 -12.52
C VAL A 190 -18.47 7.24 -13.32
N VAL A 191 -18.36 7.94 -14.44
CA VAL A 191 -19.38 8.01 -15.48
C VAL A 191 -18.79 7.48 -16.77
N LEU A 192 -19.43 6.46 -17.38
CA LEU A 192 -19.01 5.91 -18.66
C LEU A 192 -19.92 6.45 -19.77
N ILE A 193 -19.32 6.91 -20.85
CA ILE A 193 -20.00 7.40 -22.06
C ILE A 193 -19.38 6.74 -23.30
N PRO A 194 -20.08 6.71 -24.45
CA PRO A 194 -19.48 6.18 -25.68
C PRO A 194 -18.22 6.94 -26.06
N PHE A 195 -17.14 6.23 -26.42
CA PHE A 195 -15.86 6.81 -26.81
C PHE A 195 -16.02 7.88 -27.88
N SER A 196 -16.78 7.60 -28.93
CA SER A 196 -17.05 8.54 -30.03
C SER A 196 -17.77 9.82 -29.61
N THR A 197 -18.60 9.74 -28.56
CA THR A 197 -19.27 10.91 -27.96
C THR A 197 -18.30 11.71 -27.10
N ALA A 198 -17.49 11.03 -26.28
CA ALA A 198 -16.45 11.64 -25.47
C ALA A 198 -15.48 12.47 -26.33
N GLU A 199 -14.95 11.84 -27.40
CA GLU A 199 -14.01 12.49 -28.32
C GLU A 199 -14.61 13.70 -29.04
N SER A 200 -15.84 13.56 -29.54
CA SER A 200 -16.44 14.60 -30.38
C SER A 200 -17.01 15.78 -29.60
N ARG A 201 -17.45 15.59 -28.35
CA ARG A 201 -18.23 16.60 -27.61
C ARG A 201 -17.60 17.11 -26.33
N LEU A 202 -16.96 16.26 -25.56
CA LEU A 202 -16.49 16.63 -24.21
C LEU A 202 -14.98 16.77 -24.11
N ILE A 203 -14.26 15.81 -24.65
CA ILE A 203 -12.81 15.73 -24.48
C ILE A 203 -12.14 16.23 -25.76
N ARG A 204 -11.99 17.55 -25.88
CA ARG A 204 -11.38 18.19 -27.04
C ARG A 204 -9.86 18.02 -27.01
N ARG A 205 -9.37 16.91 -27.54
CA ARG A 205 -7.94 16.63 -27.75
C ARG A 205 -7.64 16.47 -29.24
N SER A 206 -6.38 16.24 -29.61
CA SER A 206 -6.04 15.88 -30.99
C SER A 206 -6.86 14.66 -31.42
N ARG A 207 -7.34 14.65 -32.65
CA ARG A 207 -8.06 13.52 -33.20
C ARG A 207 -7.30 12.22 -32.98
N ASP A 208 -8.04 11.12 -32.72
CA ASP A 208 -7.55 9.76 -32.53
C ASP A 208 -6.65 9.53 -31.32
N ARG A 209 -6.46 10.54 -30.44
CA ARG A 209 -5.64 10.36 -29.23
C ARG A 209 -6.41 9.60 -28.18
N ILE A 210 -5.73 8.61 -27.61
CA ILE A 210 -6.20 7.78 -26.48
C ILE A 210 -5.34 8.08 -25.26
N ASP A 211 -5.94 8.14 -24.07
CA ASP A 211 -5.19 8.34 -22.83
C ASP A 211 -4.61 7.04 -22.30
N GLN A 212 -5.34 5.93 -22.51
CA GLN A 212 -4.98 4.63 -22.00
C GLN A 212 -5.59 3.53 -22.89
N LEU A 213 -4.84 2.44 -23.10
CA LEU A 213 -5.39 1.20 -23.62
C LEU A 213 -5.46 0.17 -22.47
N LEU A 214 -6.60 -0.45 -22.33
CA LEU A 214 -6.79 -1.61 -21.48
C LEU A 214 -6.76 -2.84 -22.38
N VAL A 215 -5.90 -3.78 -22.09
CA VAL A 215 -5.71 -4.97 -22.90
C VAL A 215 -5.88 -6.20 -22.01
N GLN A 216 -6.79 -7.08 -22.41
CA GLN A 216 -6.97 -8.36 -21.74
C GLN A 216 -6.20 -9.43 -22.48
N ALA A 217 -5.29 -10.12 -21.78
CA ALA A 217 -4.61 -11.29 -22.28
C ALA A 217 -5.52 -12.52 -22.23
N VAL A 218 -5.28 -13.51 -23.09
CA VAL A 218 -6.07 -14.76 -23.15
C VAL A 218 -6.03 -15.57 -21.85
N SER A 219 -4.97 -15.42 -21.05
CA SER A 219 -4.84 -15.99 -19.72
C SER A 219 -3.84 -15.19 -18.87
N ALA A 220 -3.80 -15.44 -17.56
CA ALA A 220 -2.81 -14.82 -16.67
C ALA A 220 -1.36 -15.23 -17.03
N GLU A 221 -1.15 -16.46 -17.50
CA GLU A 221 0.14 -16.98 -17.91
C GLU A 221 0.63 -16.36 -19.23
N ALA A 222 -0.32 -15.87 -20.07
CA ALA A 222 0.00 -15.21 -21.32
C ALA A 222 0.36 -13.72 -21.17
N VAL A 223 0.17 -13.13 -19.99
CA VAL A 223 0.44 -11.71 -19.74
C VAL A 223 1.84 -11.27 -20.13
N PRO A 224 2.93 -11.99 -19.78
CA PRO A 224 4.27 -11.59 -20.22
C PRO A 224 4.45 -11.59 -21.73
N GLN A 225 3.87 -12.58 -22.41
CA GLN A 225 3.93 -12.68 -23.86
C GLN A 225 3.09 -11.59 -24.53
N ALA A 226 1.86 -11.35 -24.04
CA ALA A 226 1.01 -10.25 -24.52
C ALA A 226 1.69 -8.90 -24.37
N SER A 227 2.38 -8.67 -23.25
CA SER A 227 3.14 -7.44 -23.00
C SER A 227 4.24 -7.23 -24.04
N GLU A 228 4.98 -8.27 -24.40
CA GLU A 228 6.04 -8.18 -25.43
C GLU A 228 5.45 -7.99 -26.83
N GLU A 229 4.36 -8.68 -27.18
CA GLU A 229 3.65 -8.50 -28.46
C GLU A 229 3.17 -7.06 -28.62
N ILE A 230 2.53 -6.49 -27.57
CA ILE A 230 2.11 -5.08 -27.54
C ILE A 230 3.30 -4.15 -27.74
N ALA A 231 4.38 -4.40 -27.01
CA ALA A 231 5.60 -3.58 -27.12
C ALA A 231 6.20 -3.60 -28.51
N GLN A 232 6.26 -4.76 -29.18
CA GLN A 232 6.77 -4.90 -30.56
C GLN A 232 5.89 -4.15 -31.57
N ILE A 233 4.56 -4.24 -31.43
CA ILE A 233 3.63 -3.52 -32.28
C ILE A 233 3.82 -2.00 -32.13
N LEU A 234 3.85 -1.51 -30.89
CA LEU A 234 4.01 -0.08 -30.63
C LEU A 234 5.39 0.44 -31.06
N ARG A 235 6.49 -0.28 -30.80
CA ARG A 235 7.83 0.08 -31.30
C ARG A 235 7.87 0.24 -32.81
N THR A 236 7.23 -0.70 -33.52
CA THR A 236 7.17 -0.65 -34.98
C THR A 236 6.37 0.56 -35.47
N ARG A 237 5.24 0.87 -34.85
CA ARG A 237 4.35 1.95 -35.23
C ARG A 237 4.86 3.33 -34.83
N HIS A 238 5.42 3.45 -33.62
CA HIS A 238 6.02 4.69 -33.11
C HIS A 238 7.46 4.90 -33.61
N ARG A 239 8.05 3.87 -34.28
CA ARG A 239 9.42 3.92 -34.81
C ARG A 239 10.46 4.14 -33.70
N THR A 240 10.24 3.55 -32.54
CA THR A 240 11.16 3.60 -31.40
C THR A 240 12.12 2.42 -31.46
N ALA A 241 13.34 2.62 -30.95
CA ALA A 241 14.31 1.54 -30.81
C ALA A 241 14.06 0.74 -29.52
N LEU A 242 14.57 -0.48 -29.47
CA LEU A 242 14.54 -1.29 -28.26
C LEU A 242 15.23 -0.53 -27.10
N GLY A 243 14.55 -0.38 -25.98
CA GLY A 243 15.03 0.36 -24.81
C GLY A 243 14.81 1.88 -24.88
N ALA A 244 14.18 2.41 -25.95
CA ALA A 244 13.78 3.81 -26.06
C ALA A 244 12.26 3.94 -26.27
N ASP A 245 11.50 3.11 -25.54
CA ASP A 245 10.06 3.05 -25.67
C ASP A 245 9.41 4.34 -25.17
N ASP A 246 8.54 4.93 -25.97
CA ASP A 246 7.76 6.13 -25.65
C ASP A 246 6.37 5.80 -25.09
N PHE A 247 6.19 4.57 -24.65
CA PHE A 247 5.01 4.02 -24.00
C PHE A 247 5.41 3.14 -22.82
N THR A 248 4.47 2.86 -21.94
CA THR A 248 4.65 1.90 -20.85
C THR A 248 3.53 0.89 -20.90
N VAL A 249 3.89 -0.40 -20.90
CA VAL A 249 2.97 -1.52 -20.71
C VAL A 249 3.10 -1.97 -19.26
N PHE A 250 2.01 -1.94 -18.53
CA PHE A 250 1.98 -2.20 -17.10
C PHE A 250 0.98 -3.32 -16.80
N SER A 251 1.45 -4.39 -16.20
CA SER A 251 0.59 -5.51 -15.79
C SER A 251 0.14 -5.35 -14.32
N GLN A 252 -0.85 -6.13 -13.94
CA GLN A 252 -1.26 -6.21 -12.54
C GLN A 252 -0.11 -6.65 -11.61
N SER A 253 0.74 -7.59 -12.06
CA SER A 253 1.91 -8.04 -11.30
C SER A 253 2.92 -6.93 -11.07
N ASP A 254 3.08 -6.00 -12.01
CA ASP A 254 4.00 -4.86 -11.88
C ASP A 254 3.54 -3.88 -10.81
N PHE A 255 2.21 -3.68 -10.66
CA PHE A 255 1.66 -2.91 -9.55
C PHE A 255 2.00 -3.54 -8.20
N VAL A 256 1.79 -4.85 -8.07
CA VAL A 256 2.12 -5.59 -6.84
C VAL A 256 3.61 -5.48 -6.53
N GLN A 257 4.46 -5.69 -7.53
CA GLN A 257 5.92 -5.61 -7.37
C GLN A 257 6.38 -4.20 -7.00
N THR A 258 5.80 -3.18 -7.62
CA THR A 258 6.10 -1.77 -7.29
C THR A 258 5.70 -1.46 -5.85
N ALA A 259 4.50 -1.88 -5.44
CA ALA A 259 4.03 -1.71 -4.07
C ALA A 259 4.92 -2.43 -3.05
N GLN A 260 5.35 -3.66 -3.35
CA GLN A 260 6.29 -4.41 -2.52
C GLN A 260 7.65 -3.71 -2.42
N THR A 261 8.15 -3.16 -3.52
CA THR A 261 9.41 -2.41 -3.55
C THR A 261 9.32 -1.16 -2.68
N ILE A 262 8.25 -0.36 -2.83
CA ILE A 262 8.02 0.84 -2.01
C ILE A 262 7.92 0.45 -0.53
N THR A 263 7.12 -0.57 -0.20
CA THR A 263 6.98 -1.06 1.18
C THR A 263 8.31 -1.58 1.72
N GLY A 264 9.10 -2.26 0.89
CA GLY A 264 10.44 -2.74 1.24
C GLY A 264 11.39 -1.59 1.60
N VAL A 265 11.45 -0.54 0.78
CA VAL A 265 12.27 0.66 1.04
C VAL A 265 11.85 1.34 2.35
N LEU A 266 10.54 1.53 2.54
CA LEU A 266 10.01 2.10 3.79
C LEU A 266 10.35 1.22 5.00
N THR A 267 10.27 -0.10 4.85
CA THR A 267 10.63 -1.06 5.90
C THR A 267 12.08 -0.93 6.30
N VAL A 268 13.01 -0.85 5.35
CA VAL A 268 14.44 -0.65 5.63
C VAL A 268 14.69 0.69 6.31
N PHE A 269 14.08 1.76 5.83
CA PHE A 269 14.24 3.10 6.39
C PHE A 269 13.73 3.19 7.83
N LEU A 270 12.49 2.75 8.07
CA LEU A 270 11.88 2.77 9.40
C LEU A 270 12.56 1.75 10.35
N GLY A 271 12.99 0.60 9.80
CA GLY A 271 13.80 -0.38 10.52
C GLY A 271 15.11 0.21 11.02
N GLY A 272 15.76 1.07 10.23
CA GLY A 272 16.93 1.83 10.65
C GLY A 272 16.65 2.77 11.83
N ILE A 273 15.53 3.50 11.78
CA ILE A 273 15.10 4.37 12.90
C ILE A 273 14.81 3.55 14.17
N ALA A 274 14.12 2.43 14.01
CA ALA A 274 13.82 1.53 15.10
C ALA A 274 15.10 0.93 15.73
N ALA A 275 16.08 0.55 14.91
CA ALA A 275 17.38 0.07 15.37
C ALA A 275 18.12 1.13 16.19
N ILE A 276 18.13 2.39 15.75
CA ILE A 276 18.72 3.50 16.52
C ILE A 276 17.99 3.67 17.86
N SER A 277 16.65 3.66 17.85
CA SER A 277 15.84 3.77 19.08
C SER A 277 16.12 2.63 20.05
N LEU A 278 16.25 1.41 19.55
CA LEU A 278 16.60 0.23 20.36
C LEU A 278 18.03 0.28 20.89
N LEU A 279 19.00 0.83 20.12
CA LEU A 279 20.35 1.06 20.59
C LEU A 279 20.36 2.06 21.76
N VAL A 280 19.62 3.16 21.64
CA VAL A 280 19.48 4.15 22.72
C VAL A 280 18.84 3.53 23.96
N GLY A 281 17.76 2.78 23.79
CA GLY A 281 17.11 2.01 24.85
C GLY A 281 18.03 0.96 25.47
N GLY A 282 18.83 0.27 24.67
CA GLY A 282 19.83 -0.71 25.12
C GLY A 282 20.96 -0.08 25.95
N ILE A 283 21.48 1.06 25.51
CA ILE A 283 22.46 1.86 26.30
C ILE A 283 21.84 2.27 27.64
N GLY A 284 20.56 2.63 27.64
CA GLY A 284 19.83 2.92 28.87
C GLY A 284 19.77 1.71 29.81
N ILE A 285 19.45 0.48 29.29
CA ILE A 285 19.51 -0.75 30.08
C ILE A 285 20.91 -0.95 30.67
N MET A 286 21.95 -0.83 29.86
CA MET A 286 23.33 -0.96 30.30
C MET A 286 23.65 -0.01 31.46
N ASN A 287 23.23 1.26 31.34
CA ASN A 287 23.47 2.26 32.38
C ASN A 287 22.73 1.96 33.69
N ILE A 288 21.46 1.53 33.61
CA ILE A 288 20.68 1.14 34.80
C ILE A 288 21.32 -0.08 35.47
N MET A 289 21.72 -1.06 34.69
CA MET A 289 22.36 -2.27 35.22
C MET A 289 23.68 -2.01 35.83
N LEU A 290 24.52 -1.07 35.30
CA LEU A 290 25.78 -0.65 35.91
C LEU A 290 25.54 0.01 37.27
N VAL A 291 24.54 0.88 37.38
CA VAL A 291 24.17 1.50 38.67
C VAL A 291 23.66 0.43 39.64
N SER A 292 22.80 -0.47 39.20
CA SER A 292 22.28 -1.59 40.01
C SER A 292 23.40 -2.47 40.53
N VAL A 293 24.43 -2.75 39.73
CA VAL A 293 25.62 -3.52 40.15
C VAL A 293 26.41 -2.76 41.23
N THR A 294 26.58 -1.44 41.08
CA THR A 294 27.30 -0.63 42.09
C THR A 294 26.54 -0.55 43.40
N GLU A 295 25.22 -0.32 43.37
CA GLU A 295 24.37 -0.27 44.56
C GLU A 295 24.31 -1.62 45.28
N ARG A 296 24.40 -2.75 44.56
CA ARG A 296 24.34 -4.11 45.10
C ARG A 296 25.73 -4.75 45.26
N THR A 297 26.81 -3.99 45.18
CA THR A 297 28.19 -4.51 45.22
C THR A 297 28.43 -5.36 46.47
N ARG A 298 28.00 -4.91 47.66
CA ARG A 298 28.15 -5.62 48.94
C ARG A 298 27.35 -6.91 48.98
N GLU A 299 26.14 -6.92 48.45
CA GLU A 299 25.27 -8.09 48.32
C GLU A 299 25.88 -9.18 47.41
N ILE A 300 26.43 -8.75 46.26
CA ILE A 300 27.14 -9.63 45.31
C ILE A 300 28.39 -10.22 46.00
N GLY A 301 29.15 -9.38 46.72
CA GLY A 301 30.31 -9.80 47.50
C GLY A 301 29.94 -10.88 48.53
N LEU A 302 28.85 -10.69 49.27
CA LEU A 302 28.36 -11.65 50.27
C LEU A 302 27.96 -12.98 49.61
N ARG A 303 27.20 -12.95 48.53
CA ARG A 303 26.80 -14.18 47.78
C ARG A 303 28.03 -14.96 47.33
N LYS A 304 29.04 -14.27 46.81
CA LYS A 304 30.28 -14.92 46.38
C LYS A 304 31.13 -15.45 47.55
N ALA A 305 31.13 -14.77 48.68
CA ALA A 305 31.82 -15.24 49.88
C ALA A 305 31.22 -16.54 50.44
N ILE A 306 29.91 -16.74 50.29
CA ILE A 306 29.21 -17.98 50.69
C ILE A 306 29.19 -19.04 49.58
N GLY A 307 29.87 -18.82 48.41
CA GLY A 307 30.14 -19.85 47.42
C GLY A 307 29.39 -19.73 46.08
N ALA A 308 28.71 -18.63 45.81
CA ALA A 308 28.08 -18.40 44.50
C ALA A 308 29.14 -18.34 43.37
N ARG A 309 28.88 -19.09 42.30
CA ARG A 309 29.76 -19.13 41.12
C ARG A 309 29.58 -17.88 40.25
N LYS A 310 30.61 -17.52 39.50
CA LYS A 310 30.54 -16.42 38.54
C LYS A 310 29.35 -16.54 37.58
N ARG A 311 29.04 -17.77 37.15
CA ARG A 311 27.94 -18.07 36.27
C ARG A 311 26.56 -17.76 36.90
N ASP A 312 26.43 -17.96 38.20
CA ASP A 312 25.13 -17.74 38.86
C ASP A 312 24.81 -16.23 38.92
N ILE A 313 25.81 -15.42 39.22
CA ILE A 313 25.69 -13.96 39.18
C ILE A 313 25.44 -13.44 37.75
N LEU A 314 26.19 -13.99 36.79
CA LEU A 314 26.01 -13.62 35.37
C LEU A 314 24.59 -13.90 34.90
N ILE A 315 24.07 -15.12 35.13
CA ILE A 315 22.72 -15.52 34.74
C ILE A 315 21.67 -14.64 35.43
N GLN A 316 21.84 -14.34 36.71
CA GLN A 316 20.93 -13.49 37.45
C GLN A 316 20.77 -12.12 36.80
N PHE A 317 21.87 -11.42 36.50
CA PHE A 317 21.82 -10.08 35.89
C PHE A 317 21.39 -10.10 34.45
N LEU A 318 21.73 -11.14 33.66
CA LEU A 318 21.23 -11.32 32.32
C LEU A 318 19.70 -11.58 32.29
N THR A 319 19.20 -12.35 33.26
CA THR A 319 17.74 -12.55 33.37
C THR A 319 17.03 -11.25 33.74
N GLU A 320 17.60 -10.45 34.63
CA GLU A 320 17.05 -9.16 35.04
C GLU A 320 17.01 -8.18 33.87
N SER A 321 18.08 -8.06 33.08
CA SER A 321 18.10 -7.20 31.88
C SER A 321 17.13 -7.71 30.77
N SER A 322 17.04 -9.01 30.58
CA SER A 322 16.12 -9.63 29.61
C SER A 322 14.66 -9.41 29.99
N LEU A 323 14.31 -9.52 31.28
CA LEU A 323 12.97 -9.25 31.78
C LEU A 323 12.59 -7.78 31.59
N LEU A 324 13.51 -6.85 31.85
CA LEU A 324 13.29 -5.42 31.63
C LEU A 324 13.01 -5.13 30.15
N SER A 325 13.80 -5.70 29.24
CA SER A 325 13.60 -5.48 27.82
C SER A 325 12.36 -6.19 27.28
N LEU A 326 12.02 -7.36 27.81
CA LEU A 326 10.78 -8.07 27.48
C LEU A 326 9.54 -7.25 27.90
N PHE A 327 9.57 -6.68 29.11
CA PHE A 327 8.51 -5.78 29.58
C PHE A 327 8.35 -4.55 28.68
N GLY A 328 9.47 -3.90 28.32
CA GLY A 328 9.49 -2.78 27.37
C GLY A 328 8.98 -3.21 26.00
N GLY A 329 9.35 -4.42 25.55
CA GLY A 329 8.89 -5.02 24.30
C GLY A 329 7.37 -5.26 24.28
N LEU A 330 6.82 -5.85 25.34
CA LEU A 330 5.37 -6.09 25.46
C LEU A 330 4.56 -4.78 25.47
N LEU A 331 5.03 -3.76 26.21
CA LEU A 331 4.43 -2.43 26.17
C LEU A 331 4.55 -1.82 24.76
N GLY A 332 5.69 -1.99 24.11
CA GLY A 332 5.92 -1.52 22.74
C GLY A 332 4.97 -2.18 21.74
N ILE A 333 4.74 -3.49 21.87
CA ILE A 333 3.75 -4.22 21.03
C ILE A 333 2.34 -3.65 21.24
N ALA A 334 1.93 -3.43 22.51
CA ALA A 334 0.64 -2.85 22.83
C ALA A 334 0.46 -1.44 22.24
N PHE A 335 1.48 -0.58 22.37
CA PHE A 335 1.47 0.76 21.78
C PHE A 335 1.51 0.73 20.25
N GLY A 336 2.32 -0.14 19.65
CA GLY A 336 2.37 -0.32 18.20
C GLY A 336 1.03 -0.79 17.62
N TRP A 337 0.37 -1.72 18.31
CA TRP A 337 -0.98 -2.15 17.97
C TRP A 337 -2.00 -1.00 18.07
N LEU A 338 -1.92 -0.20 19.13
CA LEU A 338 -2.79 0.96 19.32
C LEU A 338 -2.59 1.99 18.20
N ILE A 339 -1.35 2.27 17.82
CA ILE A 339 -1.03 3.19 16.70
C ILE A 339 -1.63 2.64 15.40
N ALA A 340 -1.42 1.35 15.10
CA ALA A 340 -1.97 0.71 13.92
C ALA A 340 -3.51 0.80 13.90
N PHE A 341 -4.16 0.55 15.03
CA PHE A 341 -5.61 0.67 15.17
C PHE A 341 -6.10 2.10 14.89
N VAL A 342 -5.47 3.10 15.48
CA VAL A 342 -5.83 4.52 15.26
C VAL A 342 -5.64 4.90 13.79
N VAL A 343 -4.54 4.50 13.17
CA VAL A 343 -4.28 4.73 11.74
C VAL A 343 -5.37 4.09 10.88
N GLY A 344 -5.78 2.86 11.19
CA GLY A 344 -6.88 2.18 10.50
C GLY A 344 -8.21 2.92 10.63
N GLN A 345 -8.55 3.41 11.82
CA GLN A 345 -9.78 4.18 12.06
C GLN A 345 -9.79 5.51 11.29
N VAL A 346 -8.68 6.24 11.32
CA VAL A 346 -8.55 7.53 10.60
C VAL A 346 -8.65 7.31 9.08
N ALA A 347 -7.99 6.29 8.56
CA ALA A 347 -8.05 5.94 7.14
C ALA A 347 -9.48 5.54 6.71
N SER A 348 -10.17 4.72 7.52
CA SER A 348 -11.55 4.33 7.26
C SER A 348 -12.52 5.52 7.31
N ALA A 349 -12.32 6.46 8.25
CA ALA A 349 -13.10 7.69 8.32
C ALA A 349 -12.89 8.62 7.10
N SER A 350 -11.74 8.49 6.42
CA SER A 350 -11.42 9.22 5.17
C SER A 350 -11.90 8.49 3.92
N GLY A 351 -12.71 7.43 4.05
CA GLY A 351 -13.27 6.67 2.93
C GLY A 351 -12.33 5.65 2.29
N THR A 352 -11.12 5.46 2.83
CA THR A 352 -10.18 4.42 2.34
C THR A 352 -10.29 3.16 3.19
N PRO A 353 -10.67 2.00 2.63
CA PRO A 353 -10.71 0.73 3.35
C PRO A 353 -9.27 0.27 3.66
N PHE A 354 -8.71 0.76 4.76
CA PHE A 354 -7.37 0.41 5.21
C PHE A 354 -7.45 -0.33 6.54
N ASN A 355 -7.05 -1.59 6.56
CA ASN A 355 -7.13 -2.43 7.74
C ASN A 355 -5.74 -2.98 8.12
N PRO A 356 -4.94 -2.22 8.88
CA PRO A 356 -3.63 -2.67 9.32
C PRO A 356 -3.78 -3.85 10.28
N LYS A 357 -3.13 -4.97 9.96
CA LYS A 357 -3.15 -6.19 10.76
C LYS A 357 -1.79 -6.41 11.41
N VAL A 358 -1.79 -6.58 12.72
CA VAL A 358 -0.58 -7.02 13.45
C VAL A 358 -0.51 -8.54 13.38
N GLY A 359 0.39 -9.07 12.57
CA GLY A 359 0.61 -10.51 12.44
C GLY A 359 1.34 -11.11 13.64
N LEU A 360 1.20 -12.41 13.84
CA LEU A 360 1.96 -13.16 14.86
C LEU A 360 3.48 -13.14 14.59
N ASP A 361 3.87 -13.11 13.34
CA ASP A 361 5.24 -12.94 12.86
C ASP A 361 5.88 -11.63 13.36
N ALA A 362 5.15 -10.52 13.27
CA ALA A 362 5.58 -9.22 13.79
C ALA A 362 5.76 -9.24 15.31
N ILE A 363 4.82 -9.86 16.04
CA ILE A 363 4.88 -9.99 17.51
C ILE A 363 6.09 -10.84 17.92
N LEU A 364 6.29 -11.99 17.26
CA LEU A 364 7.42 -12.87 17.54
C LEU A 364 8.76 -12.18 17.24
N LEU A 365 8.87 -11.52 16.09
CA LEU A 365 10.07 -10.78 15.69
C LEU A 365 10.39 -9.67 16.70
N ALA A 366 9.40 -8.87 17.09
CA ALA A 366 9.57 -7.81 18.07
C ALA A 366 9.99 -8.35 19.45
N THR A 367 9.41 -9.46 19.89
CA THR A 367 9.75 -10.10 21.17
C THR A 367 11.16 -10.66 21.16
N ILE A 368 11.55 -11.37 20.11
CA ILE A 368 12.92 -11.91 19.97
C ILE A 368 13.92 -10.76 19.94
N PHE A 369 13.64 -9.71 19.16
CA PHE A 369 14.56 -8.60 18.98
C PHE A 369 14.72 -7.78 20.27
N SER A 370 13.64 -7.48 20.99
CA SER A 370 13.70 -6.79 22.27
C SER A 370 14.50 -7.60 23.31
N THR A 371 14.27 -8.91 23.39
CA THR A 371 15.01 -9.80 24.30
C THR A 371 16.49 -9.85 23.95
N ALA A 372 16.85 -9.93 22.67
CA ALA A 372 18.23 -9.92 22.19
C ALA A 372 18.96 -8.63 22.59
N VAL A 373 18.28 -7.47 22.47
CA VAL A 373 18.82 -6.16 22.93
C VAL A 373 19.09 -6.18 24.44
N GLY A 374 18.16 -6.71 25.24
CA GLY A 374 18.34 -6.85 26.68
C GLY A 374 19.53 -7.73 27.06
N LEU A 375 19.69 -8.86 26.37
CA LEU A 375 20.84 -9.76 26.57
C LEU A 375 22.15 -9.10 26.15
N PHE A 376 22.19 -8.46 24.99
CA PHE A 376 23.42 -7.84 24.46
C PHE A 376 23.93 -6.71 25.38
N PHE A 377 23.06 -5.76 25.70
CA PHE A 377 23.42 -4.62 26.55
C PHE A 377 23.52 -4.97 28.04
N GLY A 378 22.88 -6.06 28.47
CA GLY A 378 23.01 -6.62 29.82
C GLY A 378 24.30 -7.39 30.03
N LEU A 379 24.97 -7.87 28.98
CA LEU A 379 26.15 -8.73 29.07
C LEU A 379 27.35 -8.03 29.76
N TYR A 380 27.62 -6.77 29.40
CA TYR A 380 28.73 -6.02 29.98
C TYR A 380 28.57 -5.79 31.48
N PRO A 381 27.46 -5.21 32.01
CA PRO A 381 27.26 -5.06 33.44
C PRO A 381 27.19 -6.38 34.20
N ALA A 382 26.55 -7.41 33.62
CA ALA A 382 26.50 -8.74 34.24
C ALA A 382 27.90 -9.36 34.39
N ASN A 383 28.75 -9.23 33.38
CA ASN A 383 30.14 -9.71 33.45
C ASN A 383 30.95 -8.93 34.46
N ARG A 384 30.74 -7.63 34.57
CA ARG A 384 31.40 -6.77 35.60
C ARG A 384 30.99 -7.23 36.99
N ALA A 385 29.71 -7.45 37.27
CA ALA A 385 29.20 -8.00 38.53
C ALA A 385 29.79 -9.39 38.84
N ALA A 386 29.83 -10.27 37.84
CA ALA A 386 30.36 -11.62 37.96
C ALA A 386 31.87 -11.67 38.25
N ASN A 387 32.63 -10.63 37.94
CA ASN A 387 34.08 -10.57 38.16
C ASN A 387 34.49 -9.79 39.43
N LEU A 388 33.55 -9.21 40.20
CA LEU A 388 33.85 -8.55 41.49
C LEU A 388 34.53 -9.54 42.45
N GLN A 389 35.57 -9.09 43.11
CA GLN A 389 36.25 -9.86 44.17
C GLN A 389 35.48 -9.72 45.48
N PRO A 390 35.21 -10.82 46.23
CA PRO A 390 34.47 -10.75 47.50
C PRO A 390 35.09 -9.78 48.54
N VAL A 391 36.40 -9.77 48.64
CA VAL A 391 37.14 -8.93 49.60
C VAL A 391 36.99 -7.45 49.26
N GLU A 392 37.10 -7.07 47.98
CA GLU A 392 36.93 -5.69 47.52
C GLU A 392 35.46 -5.24 47.64
N ALA A 393 34.53 -6.12 47.30
CA ALA A 393 33.10 -5.85 47.35
C ALA A 393 32.58 -5.61 48.79
N LEU A 394 33.14 -6.31 49.79
CA LEU A 394 32.77 -6.13 51.19
C LEU A 394 33.45 -4.88 51.85
N ARG A 395 34.48 -4.34 51.22
CA ARG A 395 35.20 -3.13 51.66
C ARG A 395 34.62 -1.84 51.05
N TYR A 396 33.71 -1.96 50.13
CA TYR A 396 33.06 -0.82 49.48
C TYR A 396 32.07 -0.17 50.45
N GLU A 397 32.37 1.08 50.84
CA GLU A 397 31.48 1.94 51.62
C GLU A 397 30.42 2.63 50.74
#